data_8e8eb0b32c511e474650c0bd621ff226
#
_entry.id   8e8eb0b32c511e474650c0bd621ff226
#
_cell.length_a   1.000
_cell.length_b   1.000
_cell.length_c   1.000
_cell.angle_alpha   90.00
_cell.angle_beta   90.00
_cell.angle_gamma   90.00
#
_symmetry.space_group_name_H-M   'P 1'
#
loop_
_entity.id
_entity.type
_entity.pdbx_description
1 polymer ?
#
loop_
_entity_poly.entity_id
_entity_poly.type
_entity_poly.pdbx_seq_one_letter_code
_entity_poly.pdbx_strand_id
1 'polypeptide(L)'
;MGKLGYIIRCIAHMDYSALFDTVKQVHKLSGKPRAAILADIVSCGFKYGAGYKDYLLCEFYNLNSEQRATFVTRGINNSLVKLLNDSSYYHILDNKTEFYTMFGEYLHRKWLNFAKCSKSEFIDFMQEFDEIICKPDDLCCGEGVDKLKKADFNTLDDMYDELKKRQISIVEEVVKQHPDMNRINPESVNTIRVYTILSEGRANTVYACIRMGNSDRPVDNINAGGMYSPIDMETGRIAFPACDKQRNVYEKHPRSGCVIKGYQIPYWEELMQMCREAALKLPQLGYIGWDVAIAEDGPLFIEANNMPGHDAFPQMPLQAPDKIGFLPTLRQYVKGI
;
A
#
# COMPACT_ATOMS: atom_id res chain seq x y z
N MET A 1 -15.55 15.39 -16.21
CA MET A 1 -14.86 16.64 -15.84
C MET A 1 -13.62 16.74 -16.72
N GLY A 2 -13.42 17.84 -17.49
CA GLY A 2 -12.27 17.97 -18.37
C GLY A 2 -10.95 18.18 -17.60
N LYS A 3 -9.80 18.00 -18.27
CA LYS A 3 -8.44 18.15 -17.70
C LYS A 3 -8.26 19.48 -16.94
N LEU A 4 -8.85 20.57 -17.44
CA LEU A 4 -8.79 21.90 -16.82
C LEU A 4 -9.54 21.93 -15.46
N GLY A 5 -10.75 21.36 -15.39
CA GLY A 5 -11.52 21.29 -14.15
C GLY A 5 -10.85 20.45 -13.05
N TYR A 6 -10.13 19.40 -13.44
CA TYR A 6 -9.30 18.62 -12.52
C TYR A 6 -8.15 19.45 -11.94
N ILE A 7 -7.44 20.22 -12.80
CA ILE A 7 -6.32 21.06 -12.36
C ILE A 7 -6.80 22.18 -11.44
N ILE A 8 -7.92 22.85 -11.75
CA ILE A 8 -8.49 23.89 -10.88
C ILE A 8 -8.82 23.31 -9.48
N ARG A 9 -9.41 22.12 -9.42
CA ARG A 9 -9.67 21.45 -8.13
C ARG A 9 -8.38 21.13 -7.38
N CYS A 10 -7.34 20.62 -8.07
CA CYS A 10 -6.04 20.36 -7.45
C CYS A 10 -5.42 21.63 -6.86
N ILE A 11 -5.54 22.77 -7.56
CA ILE A 11 -5.05 24.06 -7.09
C ILE A 11 -5.87 24.53 -5.86
N ALA A 12 -7.19 24.41 -5.90
CA ALA A 12 -8.07 24.85 -4.79
C ALA A 12 -7.86 24.05 -3.48
N HIS A 13 -7.48 22.77 -3.58
CA HIS A 13 -7.25 21.87 -2.43
C HIS A 13 -5.76 21.57 -2.18
N MET A 14 -4.87 22.38 -2.74
CA MET A 14 -3.42 22.19 -2.59
C MET A 14 -2.96 22.63 -1.20
N ASP A 15 -2.14 21.82 -0.57
CA ASP A 15 -1.39 22.23 0.62
C ASP A 15 -0.21 23.12 0.17
N TYR A 16 -0.42 24.41 0.24
CA TYR A 16 0.56 25.41 -0.16
C TYR A 16 1.79 25.42 0.76
N SER A 17 1.65 25.08 2.06
CA SER A 17 2.78 24.96 2.95
C SER A 17 3.72 23.86 2.51
N ALA A 18 3.18 22.66 2.25
CA ALA A 18 3.94 21.51 1.75
C ALA A 18 4.55 21.77 0.36
N LEU A 19 3.87 22.53 -0.53
CA LEU A 19 4.44 22.96 -1.81
C LEU A 19 5.67 23.84 -1.60
N PHE A 20 5.59 24.88 -0.77
CA PHE A 20 6.72 25.78 -0.53
C PHE A 20 7.87 25.09 0.21
N ASP A 21 7.59 24.15 1.09
CA ASP A 21 8.63 23.33 1.73
C ASP A 21 9.31 22.39 0.73
N THR A 22 8.55 21.82 -0.22
CA THR A 22 9.13 21.09 -1.36
C THR A 22 10.05 21.98 -2.20
N VAL A 23 9.63 23.20 -2.53
CA VAL A 23 10.47 24.16 -3.29
C VAL A 23 11.76 24.48 -2.53
N LYS A 24 11.70 24.69 -1.20
CA LYS A 24 12.89 24.91 -0.37
C LYS A 24 13.83 23.70 -0.38
N GLN A 25 13.27 22.50 -0.26
CA GLN A 25 14.02 21.25 -0.25
C GLN A 25 14.70 21.02 -1.60
N VAL A 26 13.98 21.16 -2.72
CA VAL A 26 14.55 21.03 -4.07
C VAL A 26 15.61 22.09 -4.32
N HIS A 27 15.43 23.32 -3.85
CA HIS A 27 16.45 24.36 -3.93
C HIS A 27 17.76 23.95 -3.25
N LYS A 28 17.68 23.39 -2.05
CA LYS A 28 18.85 22.87 -1.33
C LYS A 28 19.55 21.73 -2.07
N LEU A 29 18.78 20.83 -2.70
CA LEU A 29 19.29 19.66 -3.40
C LEU A 29 19.89 19.99 -4.77
N SER A 30 19.29 20.94 -5.51
CA SER A 30 19.63 21.20 -6.92
C SER A 30 20.39 22.50 -7.17
N GLY A 31 20.41 23.43 -6.21
CA GLY A 31 20.94 24.77 -6.37
C GLY A 31 20.08 25.69 -7.28
N LYS A 32 19.00 25.20 -7.88
CA LYS A 32 18.16 25.97 -8.80
C LYS A 32 17.40 27.09 -8.08
N PRO A 33 17.13 28.25 -8.74
CA PRO A 33 16.35 29.31 -8.13
C PRO A 33 14.93 28.85 -7.77
N ARG A 34 14.41 29.25 -6.61
CA ARG A 34 13.07 28.85 -6.12
C ARG A 34 11.95 29.18 -7.08
N ALA A 35 11.99 30.35 -7.72
CA ALA A 35 11.00 30.75 -8.72
C ALA A 35 11.00 29.80 -9.94
N ALA A 36 12.18 29.40 -10.42
CA ALA A 36 12.30 28.42 -11.51
C ALA A 36 11.78 27.05 -11.12
N ILE A 37 12.05 26.59 -9.89
CA ILE A 37 11.53 25.33 -9.37
C ILE A 37 10.00 25.37 -9.30
N LEU A 38 9.40 26.43 -8.76
CA LEU A 38 7.96 26.59 -8.68
C LEU A 38 7.30 26.57 -10.08
N ALA A 39 7.88 27.32 -11.02
CA ALA A 39 7.40 27.33 -12.41
C ALA A 39 7.48 25.94 -13.08
N ASP A 40 8.57 25.20 -12.82
CA ASP A 40 8.75 23.85 -13.35
C ASP A 40 7.79 22.84 -12.71
N ILE A 41 7.53 22.92 -11.40
CA ILE A 41 6.49 22.09 -10.71
C ILE A 41 5.13 22.34 -11.36
N VAL A 42 4.74 23.59 -11.56
CA VAL A 42 3.47 23.95 -12.23
C VAL A 42 3.42 23.39 -13.65
N SER A 43 4.49 23.58 -14.43
CA SER A 43 4.60 23.02 -15.78
C SER A 43 4.48 21.49 -15.79
N CYS A 44 5.11 20.79 -14.85
CA CYS A 44 5.02 19.34 -14.70
C CYS A 44 3.61 18.88 -14.32
N GLY A 45 2.89 19.66 -13.53
CA GLY A 45 1.47 19.41 -13.23
C GLY A 45 0.61 19.40 -14.49
N PHE A 46 0.80 20.38 -15.39
CA PHE A 46 0.06 20.45 -16.65
C PHE A 46 0.48 19.39 -17.68
N LYS A 47 1.79 19.15 -17.82
CA LYS A 47 2.32 18.26 -18.88
C LYS A 47 2.21 16.80 -18.53
N TYR A 48 2.58 16.44 -17.29
CA TYR A 48 2.75 15.05 -16.85
C TYR A 48 1.77 14.64 -15.76
N GLY A 49 0.92 15.53 -15.26
CA GLY A 49 0.04 15.27 -14.12
C GLY A 49 0.81 15.06 -12.81
N ALA A 50 2.06 15.56 -12.73
CA ALA A 50 2.92 15.41 -11.59
C ALA A 50 2.60 16.44 -10.50
N GLY A 51 2.35 15.97 -9.26
CA GLY A 51 2.28 16.83 -8.10
C GLY A 51 3.67 17.23 -7.58
N TYR A 52 3.71 18.18 -6.65
CA TYR A 52 4.96 18.60 -6.02
C TYR A 52 5.67 17.45 -5.27
N LYS A 53 4.92 16.48 -4.75
CA LYS A 53 5.48 15.27 -4.13
C LYS A 53 6.15 14.37 -5.17
N ASP A 54 5.52 14.16 -6.35
CA ASP A 54 6.13 13.40 -7.45
C ASP A 54 7.41 14.08 -7.92
N TYR A 55 7.37 15.41 -8.05
CA TYR A 55 8.50 16.23 -8.50
C TYR A 55 9.74 16.05 -7.60
N LEU A 56 9.52 15.98 -6.28
CA LEU A 56 10.58 15.75 -5.31
C LEU A 56 11.03 14.29 -5.29
N LEU A 57 10.08 13.35 -5.19
CA LEU A 57 10.35 11.92 -5.00
C LEU A 57 11.11 11.34 -6.18
N CYS A 58 10.67 11.66 -7.39
CA CYS A 58 11.27 11.17 -8.64
C CYS A 58 12.37 12.09 -9.19
N GLU A 59 12.77 13.12 -8.44
CA GLU A 59 13.79 14.10 -8.83
C GLU A 59 13.57 14.73 -10.21
N PHE A 60 12.35 15.11 -10.55
CA PHE A 60 12.01 15.71 -11.84
C PHE A 60 12.91 16.88 -12.21
N TYR A 61 13.45 17.60 -11.24
CA TYR A 61 14.42 18.66 -11.45
C TYR A 61 15.75 18.21 -12.09
N ASN A 62 16.03 16.90 -12.08
CA ASN A 62 17.22 16.27 -12.69
C ASN A 62 16.91 15.50 -13.99
N LEU A 63 15.65 15.55 -14.46
CA LEU A 63 15.17 14.81 -15.62
C LEU A 63 14.85 15.75 -16.79
N ASN A 64 15.10 15.27 -18.02
CA ASN A 64 14.63 15.93 -19.24
C ASN A 64 13.14 15.58 -19.51
N SER A 65 12.56 16.19 -20.57
CA SER A 65 11.14 16.03 -20.91
C SER A 65 10.76 14.59 -21.29
N GLU A 66 11.63 13.87 -21.97
CA GLU A 66 11.41 12.49 -22.40
C GLU A 66 11.42 11.55 -21.19
N GLN A 67 12.41 11.71 -20.32
CA GLN A 67 12.51 10.95 -19.08
C GLN A 67 11.27 11.17 -18.19
N ARG A 68 10.87 12.43 -17.94
CA ARG A 68 9.67 12.76 -17.15
C ARG A 68 8.39 12.11 -17.68
N ALA A 69 8.28 11.94 -18.99
CA ALA A 69 7.13 11.31 -19.65
C ALA A 69 7.04 9.79 -19.41
N THR A 70 8.07 9.18 -18.81
CA THR A 70 8.07 7.74 -18.47
C THR A 70 7.59 7.44 -17.05
N PHE A 71 7.37 8.45 -16.22
CA PHE A 71 7.02 8.25 -14.81
C PHE A 71 5.52 8.13 -14.59
N VAL A 72 5.12 7.25 -13.69
CA VAL A 72 3.75 7.16 -13.19
C VAL A 72 3.57 8.24 -12.13
N THR A 73 2.91 9.30 -12.51
CA THR A 73 2.59 10.42 -11.62
C THR A 73 1.21 10.23 -10.99
N ARG A 74 0.86 11.05 -10.00
CA ARG A 74 -0.47 11.05 -9.40
C ARG A 74 -1.58 11.21 -10.42
N GLY A 75 -1.40 12.09 -11.41
CA GLY A 75 -2.39 12.31 -12.46
C GLY A 75 -2.58 11.09 -13.38
N ILE A 76 -1.48 10.42 -13.74
CA ILE A 76 -1.50 9.17 -14.51
C ILE A 76 -2.16 8.05 -13.71
N ASN A 77 -1.77 7.88 -12.43
CA ASN A 77 -2.38 6.87 -11.56
C ASN A 77 -3.89 7.07 -11.40
N ASN A 78 -4.33 8.30 -11.17
CA ASN A 78 -5.77 8.61 -11.10
C ASN A 78 -6.49 8.33 -12.42
N SER A 79 -5.82 8.51 -13.56
CA SER A 79 -6.37 8.17 -14.88
C SER A 79 -6.48 6.65 -15.07
N LEU A 80 -5.49 5.88 -14.59
CA LEU A 80 -5.55 4.41 -14.56
C LEU A 80 -6.73 3.90 -13.74
N VAL A 81 -6.86 4.38 -12.51
CA VAL A 81 -7.98 4.03 -11.64
C VAL A 81 -9.31 4.34 -12.32
N LYS A 82 -9.46 5.53 -12.87
CA LYS A 82 -10.71 5.93 -13.56
C LYS A 82 -11.00 5.09 -14.81
N LEU A 83 -9.97 4.63 -15.51
CA LEU A 83 -10.10 3.84 -16.74
C LEU A 83 -10.48 2.40 -16.44
N LEU A 84 -9.92 1.83 -15.37
CA LEU A 84 -9.95 0.40 -15.12
C LEU A 84 -10.94 -0.01 -14.01
N ASN A 85 -11.33 0.92 -13.13
CA ASN A 85 -12.16 0.61 -11.97
C ASN A 85 -13.54 1.28 -12.07
N ASP A 86 -14.59 0.48 -11.93
CA ASP A 86 -15.95 0.96 -11.75
C ASP A 86 -16.18 1.35 -10.28
N SER A 87 -16.39 2.65 -10.04
CA SER A 87 -16.56 3.20 -8.70
C SER A 87 -17.79 2.67 -7.95
N SER A 88 -18.78 2.08 -8.63
CA SER A 88 -19.94 1.45 -7.99
C SER A 88 -19.58 0.19 -7.19
N TYR A 89 -18.39 -0.38 -7.43
CA TYR A 89 -17.87 -1.57 -6.76
C TYR A 89 -16.80 -1.26 -5.70
N TYR A 90 -16.47 0.01 -5.46
CA TYR A 90 -15.43 0.39 -4.47
C TYR A 90 -15.78 -0.10 -3.06
N HIS A 91 -17.07 -0.09 -2.70
CA HIS A 91 -17.52 -0.51 -1.39
C HIS A 91 -17.03 -1.92 -1.01
N ILE A 92 -16.87 -2.82 -1.98
CA ILE A 92 -16.41 -4.21 -1.73
C ILE A 92 -15.00 -4.23 -1.11
N LEU A 93 -14.11 -3.32 -1.53
CA LEU A 93 -12.76 -3.24 -0.98
C LEU A 93 -12.63 -2.22 0.17
N ASP A 94 -13.51 -1.20 0.19
CA ASP A 94 -13.50 -0.17 1.23
C ASP A 94 -14.14 -0.66 2.53
N ASN A 95 -15.19 -1.52 2.44
CA ASN A 95 -15.84 -2.12 3.59
C ASN A 95 -15.20 -3.46 3.95
N LYS A 96 -14.57 -3.53 5.13
CA LYS A 96 -13.85 -4.73 5.56
C LYS A 96 -14.73 -5.97 5.64
N THR A 97 -15.98 -5.82 6.09
CA THR A 97 -16.93 -6.94 6.17
C THR A 97 -17.25 -7.52 4.78
N GLU A 98 -17.42 -6.65 3.76
CA GLU A 98 -17.66 -7.11 2.39
C GLU A 98 -16.42 -7.76 1.79
N PHE A 99 -15.25 -7.16 2.01
CA PHE A 99 -13.96 -7.73 1.59
C PHE A 99 -13.75 -9.13 2.20
N TYR A 100 -13.96 -9.28 3.50
CA TYR A 100 -13.81 -10.57 4.20
C TYR A 100 -14.83 -11.61 3.72
N THR A 101 -16.03 -11.19 3.40
CA THR A 101 -17.08 -12.08 2.86
C THR A 101 -16.71 -12.56 1.44
N MET A 102 -16.22 -11.66 0.58
CA MET A 102 -15.88 -12.00 -0.81
C MET A 102 -14.59 -12.82 -0.93
N PHE A 103 -13.57 -12.48 -0.14
CA PHE A 103 -12.24 -13.07 -0.21
C PHE A 103 -11.89 -13.99 0.96
N GLY A 104 -12.90 -14.49 1.68
CA GLY A 104 -12.74 -15.30 2.90
C GLY A 104 -11.82 -16.51 2.75
N GLU A 105 -11.83 -17.16 1.58
CA GLU A 105 -10.96 -18.32 1.28
C GLU A 105 -9.46 -17.98 1.23
N TYR A 106 -9.10 -16.69 1.05
CA TYR A 106 -7.71 -16.22 1.02
C TYR A 106 -7.27 -15.55 2.33
N LEU A 107 -8.13 -15.52 3.35
CA LEU A 107 -7.77 -14.90 4.64
C LEU A 107 -6.92 -15.83 5.50
N HIS A 108 -7.08 -17.14 5.38
CA HIS A 108 -6.35 -18.22 6.08
C HIS A 108 -6.20 -17.95 7.60
N ARG A 109 -7.19 -17.26 8.19
CA ARG A 109 -7.29 -17.00 9.62
C ARG A 109 -8.75 -16.88 10.03
N LYS A 110 -9.03 -17.19 11.27
CA LYS A 110 -10.38 -17.05 11.82
C LYS A 110 -10.71 -15.58 12.03
N TRP A 111 -11.96 -15.23 11.72
CA TRP A 111 -12.47 -13.90 11.94
C TRP A 111 -13.94 -13.94 12.32
N LEU A 112 -14.42 -12.88 12.97
CA LEU A 112 -15.79 -12.71 13.39
C LEU A 112 -16.29 -11.34 12.93
N ASN A 113 -17.49 -11.31 12.32
CA ASN A 113 -18.22 -10.07 12.09
C ASN A 113 -18.75 -9.56 13.43
N PHE A 114 -17.91 -8.82 14.14
CA PHE A 114 -18.21 -8.36 15.48
C PHE A 114 -19.37 -7.35 15.53
N ALA A 115 -19.58 -6.57 14.47
CA ALA A 115 -20.71 -5.64 14.38
C ALA A 115 -22.06 -6.37 14.49
N LYS A 116 -22.15 -7.59 13.95
CA LYS A 116 -23.39 -8.40 13.86
C LYS A 116 -23.43 -9.57 14.86
N CYS A 117 -22.34 -9.94 15.49
CA CYS A 117 -22.30 -11.08 16.39
C CYS A 117 -23.01 -10.81 17.72
N SER A 118 -23.55 -11.86 18.30
CA SER A 118 -24.01 -11.90 19.69
C SER A 118 -22.81 -11.96 20.65
N LYS A 119 -23.08 -11.63 21.92
CA LYS A 119 -22.06 -11.74 22.97
C LYS A 119 -21.59 -13.21 23.16
N SER A 120 -22.49 -14.17 23.03
CA SER A 120 -22.13 -15.60 23.12
C SER A 120 -21.17 -16.01 22.00
N GLU A 121 -21.45 -15.65 20.75
CA GLU A 121 -20.56 -15.95 19.62
C GLU A 121 -19.18 -15.32 19.79
N PHE A 122 -19.10 -14.12 20.36
CA PHE A 122 -17.81 -13.51 20.68
C PHE A 122 -17.06 -14.26 21.78
N ILE A 123 -17.77 -14.66 22.86
CA ILE A 123 -17.18 -15.44 23.94
C ILE A 123 -16.65 -16.79 23.42
N ASP A 124 -17.45 -17.48 22.59
CA ASP A 124 -17.05 -18.73 21.96
C ASP A 124 -15.80 -18.56 21.07
N PHE A 125 -15.77 -17.51 20.27
CA PHE A 125 -14.59 -17.16 19.46
C PHE A 125 -13.35 -16.95 20.35
N MET A 126 -13.50 -16.22 21.46
CA MET A 126 -12.41 -15.92 22.38
C MET A 126 -11.93 -17.12 23.21
N GLN A 127 -12.62 -18.28 23.18
CA GLN A 127 -12.08 -19.51 23.81
C GLN A 127 -10.83 -20.02 23.07
N GLU A 128 -10.70 -19.71 21.78
CA GLU A 128 -9.59 -20.21 20.95
C GLU A 128 -8.36 -19.27 20.97
N PHE A 129 -8.49 -18.03 21.46
CA PHE A 129 -7.46 -17.01 21.32
C PHE A 129 -7.19 -16.28 22.65
N ASP A 130 -5.91 -16.03 22.94
CA ASP A 130 -5.48 -15.17 24.04
C ASP A 130 -5.35 -13.70 23.61
N GLU A 131 -5.15 -13.46 22.32
CA GLU A 131 -5.02 -12.14 21.71
C GLU A 131 -5.69 -12.09 20.35
N ILE A 132 -6.22 -10.91 20.00
CA ILE A 132 -6.95 -10.67 18.75
C ILE A 132 -6.56 -9.33 18.14
N ILE A 133 -6.80 -9.20 16.84
CA ILE A 133 -6.81 -7.91 16.16
C ILE A 133 -8.25 -7.40 16.04
N CYS A 134 -8.45 -6.13 16.35
CA CYS A 134 -9.74 -5.44 16.25
C CYS A 134 -9.64 -4.35 15.19
N LYS A 135 -10.66 -4.28 14.31
CA LYS A 135 -10.69 -3.31 13.21
C LYS A 135 -12.07 -2.65 13.12
N PRO A 136 -12.17 -1.31 13.05
CA PRO A 136 -13.38 -0.61 12.62
C PRO A 136 -13.56 -0.74 11.10
N ASP A 137 -14.80 -0.60 10.59
CA ASP A 137 -15.08 -0.74 9.15
C ASP A 137 -14.54 0.42 8.32
N ASP A 138 -14.72 1.66 8.81
CA ASP A 138 -14.61 2.86 8.00
C ASP A 138 -13.24 3.55 8.04
N LEU A 139 -12.25 2.98 8.76
CA LEU A 139 -10.92 3.58 8.86
C LEU A 139 -9.91 2.87 7.95
N CYS A 140 -9.07 3.67 7.28
CA CYS A 140 -8.01 3.22 6.38
C CYS A 140 -6.62 3.40 7.00
N CYS A 141 -5.59 2.89 6.33
CA CYS A 141 -4.19 3.14 6.66
C CYS A 141 -3.76 2.64 8.06
N GLY A 142 -4.45 1.64 8.61
CA GLY A 142 -4.16 1.09 9.94
C GLY A 142 -4.69 1.94 11.11
N GLU A 143 -5.46 2.99 10.85
CA GLU A 143 -6.15 3.73 11.91
C GLU A 143 -7.19 2.85 12.60
N GLY A 144 -7.20 2.88 13.95
CA GLY A 144 -8.15 2.12 14.76
C GLY A 144 -7.90 0.60 14.80
N VAL A 145 -6.85 0.11 14.15
CA VAL A 145 -6.43 -1.29 14.25
C VAL A 145 -5.63 -1.45 15.53
N ASP A 146 -6.14 -2.28 16.42
CA ASP A 146 -5.51 -2.57 17.70
C ASP A 146 -5.36 -4.07 17.92
N LYS A 147 -4.26 -4.43 18.58
CA LYS A 147 -4.03 -5.76 19.13
C LYS A 147 -4.41 -5.75 20.59
N LEU A 148 -5.37 -6.56 21.00
CA LEU A 148 -5.86 -6.66 22.36
C LEU A 148 -5.63 -8.05 22.92
N LYS A 149 -5.27 -8.12 24.20
CA LYS A 149 -5.09 -9.37 24.92
C LYS A 149 -6.27 -9.62 25.83
N LYS A 150 -6.72 -10.86 25.91
CA LYS A 150 -7.75 -11.32 26.84
C LYS A 150 -7.42 -10.96 28.30
N ALA A 151 -6.14 -11.05 28.66
CA ALA A 151 -5.64 -10.74 30.00
C ALA A 151 -5.72 -9.24 30.40
N ASP A 152 -5.95 -8.34 29.43
CA ASP A 152 -6.09 -6.90 29.69
C ASP A 152 -7.49 -6.54 30.23
N PHE A 153 -8.42 -7.50 30.27
CA PHE A 153 -9.81 -7.34 30.73
C PHE A 153 -10.13 -8.25 31.91
N ASN A 154 -11.01 -7.77 32.82
CA ASN A 154 -11.43 -8.59 33.96
C ASN A 154 -12.29 -9.77 33.50
N THR A 155 -13.15 -9.57 32.51
CA THR A 155 -14.03 -10.59 31.93
C THR A 155 -14.13 -10.43 30.42
N LEU A 156 -14.58 -11.47 29.70
CA LEU A 156 -14.90 -11.36 28.26
C LEU A 156 -16.11 -10.49 28.00
N ASP A 157 -17.00 -10.34 28.98
CA ASP A 157 -18.12 -9.40 28.94
C ASP A 157 -17.63 -7.96 28.88
N ASP A 158 -16.67 -7.60 29.74
CA ASP A 158 -16.06 -6.27 29.75
C ASP A 158 -15.34 -5.98 28.42
N MET A 159 -14.65 -6.97 27.87
CA MET A 159 -14.00 -6.87 26.56
C MET A 159 -15.01 -6.65 25.44
N TYR A 160 -16.11 -7.42 25.41
CA TYR A 160 -17.17 -7.26 24.42
C TYR A 160 -17.79 -5.86 24.48
N ASP A 161 -18.12 -5.37 25.67
CA ASP A 161 -18.77 -4.07 25.86
C ASP A 161 -17.83 -2.91 25.47
N GLU A 162 -16.53 -3.03 25.75
CA GLU A 162 -15.52 -2.05 25.31
C GLU A 162 -15.37 -2.05 23.77
N LEU A 163 -15.35 -3.20 23.12
CA LEU A 163 -15.27 -3.28 21.66
C LEU A 163 -16.54 -2.71 21.00
N LYS A 164 -17.73 -2.94 21.56
CA LYS A 164 -18.97 -2.31 21.10
C LYS A 164 -18.93 -0.80 21.22
N LYS A 165 -18.46 -0.27 22.35
CA LYS A 165 -18.29 1.18 22.56
C LYS A 165 -17.31 1.80 21.55
N ARG A 166 -16.25 1.07 21.17
CA ARG A 166 -15.26 1.49 20.18
C ARG A 166 -15.72 1.31 18.73
N GLN A 167 -16.96 0.81 18.50
CA GLN A 167 -17.52 0.56 17.17
C GLN A 167 -16.65 -0.37 16.30
N ILE A 168 -16.07 -1.39 16.92
CA ILE A 168 -15.30 -2.40 16.20
C ILE A 168 -16.28 -3.21 15.31
N SER A 169 -15.86 -3.49 14.08
CA SER A 169 -16.66 -4.27 13.11
C SER A 169 -16.10 -5.65 12.89
N ILE A 170 -14.78 -5.80 12.90
CA ILE A 170 -14.09 -7.08 12.70
C ILE A 170 -13.21 -7.38 13.91
N VAL A 171 -13.31 -8.64 14.35
CA VAL A 171 -12.34 -9.26 15.27
C VAL A 171 -11.72 -10.44 14.55
N GLU A 172 -10.39 -10.58 14.60
CA GLU A 172 -9.69 -11.63 13.89
C GLU A 172 -8.51 -12.19 14.67
N GLU A 173 -8.13 -13.40 14.31
CA GLU A 173 -6.91 -14.06 14.77
C GLU A 173 -5.67 -13.24 14.39
N VAL A 174 -4.70 -13.18 15.29
CA VAL A 174 -3.40 -12.54 15.01
C VAL A 174 -2.62 -13.36 13.99
N VAL A 175 -2.19 -12.76 12.91
CA VAL A 175 -1.37 -13.42 11.89
C VAL A 175 -0.05 -13.90 12.49
N LYS A 176 0.22 -15.20 12.41
CA LYS A 176 1.52 -15.79 12.71
C LYS A 176 2.40 -15.70 11.49
N GLN A 177 3.20 -14.64 11.46
CA GLN A 177 4.08 -14.35 10.34
C GLN A 177 5.14 -15.44 10.16
N HIS A 178 5.45 -15.80 8.90
CA HIS A 178 6.49 -16.77 8.54
C HIS A 178 7.84 -16.43 9.20
N PRO A 179 8.61 -17.43 9.69
CA PRO A 179 9.89 -17.18 10.37
C PRO A 179 10.87 -16.32 9.58
N ASP A 180 10.96 -16.49 8.24
CA ASP A 180 11.81 -15.65 7.41
C ASP A 180 11.32 -14.21 7.34
N MET A 181 10.01 -13.98 7.34
CA MET A 181 9.48 -12.61 7.39
C MET A 181 9.73 -11.97 8.78
N ASN A 182 9.66 -12.75 9.86
CA ASN A 182 10.03 -12.32 11.21
C ASN A 182 11.52 -11.92 11.31
N ARG A 183 12.41 -12.52 10.53
CA ARG A 183 13.82 -12.10 10.46
C ARG A 183 13.99 -10.70 9.91
N ILE A 184 13.09 -10.25 9.05
CA ILE A 184 13.12 -8.87 8.55
C ILE A 184 12.65 -7.92 9.65
N ASN A 185 11.44 -8.13 10.18
CA ASN A 185 10.91 -7.37 11.30
C ASN A 185 9.88 -8.24 12.08
N PRO A 186 10.17 -8.62 13.33
CA PRO A 186 9.25 -9.39 14.16
C PRO A 186 8.18 -8.54 14.86
N GLU A 187 8.33 -7.23 14.92
CA GLU A 187 7.47 -6.33 15.70
C GLU A 187 6.15 -5.99 14.99
N SER A 188 6.13 -6.09 13.65
CA SER A 188 4.94 -5.90 12.83
C SER A 188 4.88 -6.89 11.68
N VAL A 189 3.68 -7.15 11.19
CA VAL A 189 3.52 -7.92 9.96
C VAL A 189 4.14 -7.13 8.81
N ASN A 190 5.08 -7.75 8.08
CA ASN A 190 5.65 -7.19 6.87
C ASN A 190 4.73 -7.57 5.71
N THR A 191 4.13 -6.63 5.03
CA THR A 191 3.20 -6.93 3.95
C THR A 191 3.85 -6.79 2.56
N ILE A 192 3.38 -7.61 1.64
CA ILE A 192 3.71 -7.49 0.23
C ILE A 192 2.56 -6.77 -0.45
N ARG A 193 2.80 -5.55 -0.95
CA ARG A 193 1.85 -4.85 -1.81
C ARG A 193 2.02 -5.36 -3.24
N VAL A 194 1.00 -6.05 -3.76
CA VAL A 194 0.96 -6.54 -5.14
C VAL A 194 -0.03 -5.72 -5.95
N TYR A 195 0.37 -5.30 -7.14
CA TYR A 195 -0.50 -4.58 -8.07
C TYR A 195 -0.94 -5.53 -9.19
N THR A 196 -2.25 -5.66 -9.35
CA THR A 196 -2.83 -6.42 -10.45
C THR A 196 -3.52 -5.50 -11.45
N ILE A 197 -3.36 -5.82 -12.74
CA ILE A 197 -4.10 -5.21 -13.84
C ILE A 197 -4.85 -6.29 -14.60
N LEU A 198 -6.16 -6.10 -14.76
CA LEU A 198 -7.00 -6.92 -15.61
C LEU A 198 -6.93 -6.38 -17.05
N SER A 199 -6.39 -7.17 -17.95
CA SER A 199 -6.26 -6.83 -19.37
C SER A 199 -6.62 -8.02 -20.23
N GLU A 200 -7.46 -7.83 -21.24
CA GLU A 200 -7.87 -8.86 -22.19
C GLU A 200 -8.40 -10.14 -21.51
N GLY A 201 -9.14 -9.97 -20.41
CA GLY A 201 -9.71 -11.08 -19.63
C GLY A 201 -8.69 -11.84 -18.75
N ARG A 202 -7.47 -11.36 -18.62
CA ARG A 202 -6.42 -11.95 -17.80
C ARG A 202 -6.01 -11.01 -16.66
N ALA A 203 -5.84 -11.57 -15.48
CA ALA A 203 -5.25 -10.84 -14.35
C ALA A 203 -3.72 -10.95 -14.41
N ASN A 204 -3.05 -9.81 -14.46
CA ASN A 204 -1.59 -9.73 -14.52
C ASN A 204 -1.09 -9.08 -13.23
N THR A 205 -0.15 -9.74 -12.55
CA THR A 205 0.62 -9.14 -11.46
C THR A 205 1.74 -8.30 -12.08
N VAL A 206 1.58 -6.98 -12.05
CA VAL A 206 2.47 -6.06 -12.81
C VAL A 206 3.62 -5.51 -11.98
N TYR A 207 3.48 -5.53 -10.67
CA TYR A 207 4.48 -5.03 -9.74
C TYR A 207 4.21 -5.51 -8.32
N ALA A 208 5.28 -5.67 -7.54
CA ALA A 208 5.19 -5.90 -6.10
C ALA A 208 6.30 -5.17 -5.34
N CYS A 209 6.01 -4.78 -4.11
CA CYS A 209 6.99 -4.29 -3.17
C CYS A 209 6.71 -4.81 -1.76
N ILE A 210 7.77 -5.01 -0.98
CA ILE A 210 7.64 -5.28 0.45
C ILE A 210 7.49 -3.96 1.20
N ARG A 211 6.60 -3.94 2.19
CA ARG A 211 6.48 -2.86 3.18
C ARG A 211 6.92 -3.41 4.54
N MET A 212 7.70 -2.62 5.26
CA MET A 212 8.30 -3.00 6.53
C MET A 212 8.10 -1.87 7.53
N GLY A 213 7.63 -2.21 8.73
CA GLY A 213 7.54 -1.23 9.82
C GLY A 213 8.91 -0.79 10.30
N ASN A 214 9.02 0.45 10.76
CA ASN A 214 10.24 1.02 11.33
C ASN A 214 9.96 1.79 12.63
N SER A 215 8.92 1.42 13.34
CA SER A 215 8.49 2.04 14.60
C SER A 215 8.05 0.98 15.61
N ASP A 216 7.76 1.39 16.83
CA ASP A 216 7.17 0.52 17.87
C ASP A 216 5.69 0.19 17.65
N ARG A 217 5.10 0.67 16.55
CA ARG A 217 3.72 0.39 16.19
C ARG A 217 3.63 -0.94 15.43
N PRO A 218 2.56 -1.72 15.61
CA PRO A 218 2.38 -3.02 14.94
C PRO A 218 1.95 -2.88 13.46
N VAL A 219 2.26 -1.74 12.82
CA VAL A 219 1.86 -1.43 11.44
C VAL A 219 3.09 -1.14 10.57
N ASP A 220 3.07 -1.62 9.33
CA ASP A 220 4.12 -1.45 8.32
C ASP A 220 3.87 -0.26 7.38
N ASN A 221 2.86 0.56 7.66
CA ASN A 221 2.42 1.62 6.76
C ASN A 221 3.52 2.66 6.53
N ILE A 222 3.85 2.88 5.26
CA ILE A 222 4.83 3.87 4.79
C ILE A 222 4.47 5.30 5.27
N ASN A 223 3.17 5.60 5.43
CA ASN A 223 2.71 6.88 5.96
C ASN A 223 2.97 7.04 7.47
N ALA A 224 3.13 5.93 8.19
CA ALA A 224 3.43 5.90 9.62
C ALA A 224 4.94 5.77 9.92
N GLY A 225 5.81 6.04 8.93
CA GLY A 225 7.27 5.94 9.07
C GLY A 225 7.83 4.59 8.64
N GLY A 226 7.02 3.73 8.03
CA GLY A 226 7.49 2.48 7.42
C GLY A 226 8.37 2.72 6.20
N MET A 227 9.05 1.69 5.77
CA MET A 227 9.90 1.67 4.60
C MET A 227 9.42 0.62 3.60
N TYR A 228 9.82 0.75 2.35
CA TYR A 228 9.48 -0.20 1.30
C TYR A 228 10.66 -0.48 0.37
N SER A 229 10.60 -1.60 -0.32
CA SER A 229 11.50 -1.92 -1.42
C SER A 229 10.79 -2.71 -2.51
N PRO A 230 11.08 -2.42 -3.80
CA PRO A 230 10.63 -3.24 -4.92
C PRO A 230 11.09 -4.68 -4.81
N ILE A 231 10.25 -5.61 -5.30
CA ILE A 231 10.58 -7.02 -5.44
C ILE A 231 10.78 -7.32 -6.93
N ASP A 232 11.80 -8.07 -7.25
CA ASP A 232 12.01 -8.61 -8.58
C ASP A 232 10.90 -9.64 -8.89
N MET A 233 10.12 -9.36 -9.94
CA MET A 233 8.90 -10.12 -10.25
C MET A 233 9.18 -11.55 -10.74
N GLU A 234 10.38 -11.83 -11.26
CA GLU A 234 10.77 -13.15 -11.72
C GLU A 234 11.26 -14.05 -10.61
N THR A 235 12.04 -13.46 -9.67
CA THR A 235 12.74 -14.24 -8.65
C THR A 235 12.08 -14.17 -7.27
N GLY A 236 11.21 -13.21 -7.00
CA GLY A 236 10.66 -12.95 -5.68
C GLY A 236 11.68 -12.42 -4.67
N ARG A 237 12.82 -11.87 -5.16
CA ARG A 237 13.84 -11.27 -4.29
C ARG A 237 13.67 -9.78 -4.18
N ILE A 238 13.95 -9.23 -3.01
CA ILE A 238 13.99 -7.77 -2.81
C ILE A 238 15.09 -7.19 -3.70
N ALA A 239 14.72 -6.29 -4.62
CA ALA A 239 15.62 -5.83 -5.69
C ALA A 239 16.58 -4.71 -5.24
N PHE A 240 16.18 -3.89 -4.26
CA PHE A 240 16.93 -2.71 -3.82
C PHE A 240 17.00 -2.63 -2.30
N PRO A 241 17.88 -1.77 -1.75
CA PRO A 241 17.74 -1.30 -0.37
C PRO A 241 16.36 -0.67 -0.15
N ALA A 242 15.85 -0.71 1.09
CA ALA A 242 14.59 -0.05 1.38
C ALA A 242 14.72 1.47 1.38
N CYS A 243 13.59 2.13 1.11
CA CYS A 243 13.46 3.58 1.19
C CYS A 243 12.23 3.96 1.99
N ASP A 244 12.26 5.12 2.65
CA ASP A 244 11.10 5.76 3.26
C ASP A 244 10.62 6.99 2.46
N LYS A 245 9.53 7.63 2.90
CA LYS A 245 9.01 8.85 2.26
C LYS A 245 9.92 10.08 2.43
N GLN A 246 10.84 10.05 3.37
CA GLN A 246 11.87 11.07 3.57
C GLN A 246 13.09 10.85 2.66
N ARG A 247 13.07 9.77 1.85
CA ARG A 247 14.14 9.37 0.94
C ARG A 247 15.40 8.84 1.65
N ASN A 248 15.28 8.45 2.92
CA ASN A 248 16.34 7.71 3.57
C ASN A 248 16.47 6.32 2.94
N VAL A 249 17.69 5.82 2.86
CA VAL A 249 18.03 4.52 2.26
C VAL A 249 18.55 3.59 3.35
N TYR A 250 18.04 2.36 3.36
CA TYR A 250 18.33 1.36 4.36
C TYR A 250 18.83 0.06 3.70
N GLU A 251 20.14 -0.21 3.80
CA GLU A 251 20.74 -1.48 3.35
C GLU A 251 20.32 -2.64 4.26
N LYS A 252 20.14 -2.33 5.54
CA LYS A 252 19.69 -3.25 6.58
C LYS A 252 18.50 -2.66 7.30
N HIS A 253 17.61 -3.51 7.75
CA HIS A 253 16.50 -3.09 8.61
C HIS A 253 17.05 -2.52 9.93
N PRO A 254 16.69 -1.29 10.33
CA PRO A 254 17.33 -0.58 11.45
C PRO A 254 17.24 -1.31 12.79
N ARG A 255 16.17 -2.08 13.01
CA ARG A 255 15.94 -2.78 14.30
C ARG A 255 16.49 -4.19 14.30
N SER A 256 16.25 -4.99 13.25
CA SER A 256 16.69 -6.39 13.20
C SER A 256 18.11 -6.58 12.67
N GLY A 257 18.66 -5.58 11.94
CA GLY A 257 19.93 -5.71 11.25
C GLY A 257 19.87 -6.61 10.00
N CYS A 258 18.69 -7.13 9.63
CA CYS A 258 18.50 -7.98 8.47
C CYS A 258 18.90 -7.24 7.19
N VAL A 259 19.71 -7.87 6.34
CA VAL A 259 20.06 -7.34 5.01
C VAL A 259 18.83 -7.42 4.12
N ILE A 260 18.44 -6.29 3.52
CA ILE A 260 17.18 -6.14 2.78
C ILE A 260 17.34 -6.60 1.34
N LYS A 261 18.26 -5.99 0.59
CA LYS A 261 18.46 -6.33 -0.82
C LYS A 261 18.87 -7.80 -0.99
N GLY A 262 18.24 -8.48 -1.93
CA GLY A 262 18.49 -9.89 -2.24
C GLY A 262 17.74 -10.87 -1.32
N TYR A 263 17.00 -10.38 -0.33
CA TYR A 263 16.20 -11.24 0.55
C TYR A 263 15.10 -11.94 -0.24
N GLN A 264 14.94 -13.26 -0.05
CA GLN A 264 13.93 -14.06 -0.72
C GLN A 264 12.60 -13.97 0.02
N ILE A 265 11.52 -13.64 -0.70
CA ILE A 265 10.15 -13.71 -0.16
C ILE A 265 9.68 -15.17 -0.25
N PRO A 266 9.24 -15.76 0.88
CA PRO A 266 8.68 -17.10 0.87
C PRO A 266 7.36 -17.16 0.08
N TYR A 267 7.01 -18.34 -0.43
CA TYR A 267 5.75 -18.60 -1.13
C TYR A 267 5.45 -17.63 -2.29
N TRP A 268 6.50 -17.21 -3.03
CA TRP A 268 6.38 -16.16 -4.05
C TRP A 268 5.38 -16.51 -5.17
N GLU A 269 5.47 -17.73 -5.69
CA GLU A 269 4.60 -18.16 -6.80
C GLU A 269 3.14 -18.28 -6.35
N GLU A 270 2.91 -18.86 -5.16
CA GLU A 270 1.58 -19.01 -4.56
C GLU A 270 0.95 -17.63 -4.28
N LEU A 271 1.75 -16.67 -3.79
CA LEU A 271 1.32 -15.30 -3.57
C LEU A 271 0.89 -14.64 -4.87
N MET A 272 1.68 -14.76 -5.94
CA MET A 272 1.35 -14.19 -7.24
C MET A 272 0.11 -14.84 -7.85
N GLN A 273 -0.05 -16.15 -7.70
CA GLN A 273 -1.23 -16.87 -8.17
C GLN A 273 -2.48 -16.43 -7.39
N MET A 274 -2.42 -16.39 -6.08
CA MET A 274 -3.52 -15.94 -5.22
C MET A 274 -4.04 -14.55 -5.62
N CYS A 275 -3.15 -13.59 -5.88
CA CYS A 275 -3.54 -12.24 -6.31
C CYS A 275 -4.19 -12.24 -7.69
N ARG A 276 -3.73 -13.07 -8.64
CA ARG A 276 -4.34 -13.20 -9.98
C ARG A 276 -5.74 -13.80 -9.88
N GLU A 277 -5.91 -14.86 -9.11
CA GLU A 277 -7.21 -15.53 -8.92
C GLU A 277 -8.22 -14.59 -8.26
N ALA A 278 -7.81 -13.88 -7.20
CA ALA A 278 -8.65 -12.92 -6.51
C ALA A 278 -9.07 -11.75 -7.42
N ALA A 279 -8.17 -11.23 -8.26
CA ALA A 279 -8.49 -10.18 -9.21
C ALA A 279 -9.55 -10.59 -10.23
N LEU A 280 -9.60 -11.87 -10.63
CA LEU A 280 -10.62 -12.39 -11.53
C LEU A 280 -12.01 -12.52 -10.88
N LYS A 281 -12.09 -12.57 -9.54
CA LYS A 281 -13.38 -12.59 -8.82
C LYS A 281 -14.09 -11.24 -8.82
N LEU A 282 -13.36 -10.14 -9.02
CA LEU A 282 -13.90 -8.78 -9.03
C LEU A 282 -13.46 -8.04 -10.30
N PRO A 283 -13.89 -8.49 -11.49
CA PRO A 283 -13.42 -7.95 -12.76
C PRO A 283 -13.86 -6.49 -13.02
N GLN A 284 -14.79 -5.97 -12.25
CA GLN A 284 -15.22 -4.56 -12.28
C GLN A 284 -14.15 -3.61 -11.75
N LEU A 285 -13.19 -4.13 -10.97
CA LEU A 285 -12.03 -3.38 -10.52
C LEU A 285 -10.77 -3.93 -11.21
N GLY A 286 -10.47 -3.40 -12.39
CA GLY A 286 -9.38 -3.86 -13.21
C GLY A 286 -7.98 -3.44 -12.75
N TYR A 287 -7.86 -2.59 -11.71
CA TYR A 287 -6.61 -2.16 -11.11
C TYR A 287 -6.71 -2.16 -9.60
N ILE A 288 -6.08 -3.14 -8.96
CA ILE A 288 -6.16 -3.37 -7.50
C ILE A 288 -4.75 -3.45 -6.91
N GLY A 289 -4.59 -2.91 -5.71
CA GLY A 289 -3.42 -3.12 -4.86
C GLY A 289 -3.77 -4.03 -3.69
N TRP A 290 -3.18 -5.23 -3.67
CA TRP A 290 -3.39 -6.24 -2.63
C TRP A 290 -2.33 -6.12 -1.54
N ASP A 291 -2.71 -6.16 -0.29
CA ASP A 291 -1.82 -6.25 0.85
C ASP A 291 -1.82 -7.68 1.39
N VAL A 292 -0.70 -8.35 1.19
CA VAL A 292 -0.53 -9.78 1.49
C VAL A 292 0.47 -9.95 2.62
N ALA A 293 0.10 -10.68 3.66
CA ALA A 293 1.04 -11.20 4.64
C ALA A 293 1.48 -12.62 4.25
N ILE A 294 2.66 -13.00 4.67
CA ILE A 294 3.15 -14.37 4.54
C ILE A 294 3.11 -15.01 5.93
N ALA A 295 2.19 -15.96 6.12
CA ALA A 295 2.09 -16.77 7.33
C ALA A 295 2.96 -18.03 7.22
N GLU A 296 2.97 -18.82 8.29
CA GLU A 296 3.76 -20.07 8.34
C GLU A 296 3.35 -21.08 7.27
N ASP A 297 2.08 -21.09 6.90
CA ASP A 297 1.44 -22.02 5.96
C ASP A 297 1.15 -21.44 4.59
N GLY A 298 1.55 -20.18 4.32
CA GLY A 298 1.39 -19.53 3.02
C GLY A 298 0.96 -18.08 3.05
N PRO A 299 0.67 -17.49 1.85
CA PRO A 299 0.21 -16.12 1.73
C PRO A 299 -1.26 -15.96 2.15
N LEU A 300 -1.60 -14.81 2.73
CA LEU A 300 -2.97 -14.45 3.07
C LEU A 300 -3.24 -12.97 2.87
N PHE A 301 -4.47 -12.59 2.55
CA PHE A 301 -4.83 -11.18 2.43
C PHE A 301 -5.00 -10.50 3.78
N ILE A 302 -4.46 -9.29 3.87
CA ILE A 302 -4.74 -8.33 4.94
C ILE A 302 -5.83 -7.36 4.52
N GLU A 303 -5.69 -6.76 3.33
CA GLU A 303 -6.64 -5.83 2.73
C GLU A 303 -6.38 -5.69 1.22
N ALA A 304 -7.28 -5.00 0.52
CA ALA A 304 -7.07 -4.60 -0.87
C ALA A 304 -7.50 -3.14 -1.08
N ASN A 305 -6.92 -2.49 -2.08
CA ASN A 305 -7.11 -1.07 -2.36
C ASN A 305 -7.59 -0.87 -3.79
N ASN A 306 -8.77 -0.25 -3.96
CA ASN A 306 -9.34 0.13 -5.26
C ASN A 306 -8.68 1.38 -5.87
N MET A 307 -7.93 2.12 -5.08
CA MET A 307 -7.15 3.28 -5.50
C MET A 307 -5.69 3.11 -5.04
N PRO A 308 -4.95 2.12 -5.56
CA PRO A 308 -3.59 1.84 -5.10
C PRO A 308 -2.68 3.05 -5.33
N GLY A 309 -1.82 3.33 -4.34
CA GLY A 309 -0.86 4.42 -4.41
C GLY A 309 0.22 4.16 -5.45
N HIS A 310 0.69 5.20 -6.14
CA HIS A 310 1.76 5.13 -7.13
C HIS A 310 3.16 5.43 -6.55
N ASP A 311 3.21 5.90 -5.35
CA ASP A 311 4.43 6.34 -4.66
C ASP A 311 5.36 5.18 -4.25
N ALA A 312 4.85 3.95 -4.31
CA ALA A 312 5.64 2.74 -4.08
C ALA A 312 6.24 2.12 -5.37
N PHE A 313 5.92 2.64 -6.57
CA PHE A 313 6.55 2.17 -7.79
C PHE A 313 8.07 2.44 -7.81
N PRO A 314 8.85 1.63 -8.54
CA PRO A 314 10.32 1.74 -8.58
C PRO A 314 10.76 2.95 -9.41
N GLN A 315 10.54 4.16 -8.90
CA GLN A 315 10.74 5.42 -9.62
C GLN A 315 11.67 6.42 -8.90
N MET A 316 12.12 6.10 -7.69
CA MET A 316 13.16 6.92 -7.04
C MET A 316 14.51 6.71 -7.73
N PRO A 317 15.45 7.69 -7.65
CA PRO A 317 16.73 7.60 -8.33
C PRO A 317 17.53 6.31 -8.08
N LEU A 318 17.43 5.77 -6.86
CA LEU A 318 18.07 4.49 -6.52
C LEU A 318 17.46 3.31 -7.29
N GLN A 319 16.15 3.37 -7.55
CA GLN A 319 15.36 2.29 -8.16
C GLN A 319 15.26 2.45 -9.69
N ALA A 320 15.51 3.66 -10.21
CA ALA A 320 15.50 4.00 -11.63
C ALA A 320 16.81 4.72 -12.01
N PRO A 321 17.96 4.02 -11.94
CA PRO A 321 19.26 4.63 -12.21
C PRO A 321 19.44 5.07 -13.67
N ASP A 322 18.70 4.47 -14.59
CA ASP A 322 18.59 4.84 -16.01
C ASP A 322 17.68 6.06 -16.25
N LYS A 323 17.05 6.57 -15.19
CA LYS A 323 16.10 7.70 -15.24
C LYS A 323 14.84 7.40 -16.06
N ILE A 324 14.46 6.14 -16.17
CA ILE A 324 13.23 5.69 -16.80
C ILE A 324 12.26 5.28 -15.69
N GLY A 325 11.06 5.87 -15.72
CA GLY A 325 9.99 5.55 -14.76
C GLY A 325 9.22 4.28 -15.15
N PHE A 326 8.23 3.93 -14.34
CA PHE A 326 7.49 2.67 -14.46
C PHE A 326 6.38 2.67 -15.52
N LEU A 327 6.04 3.81 -16.10
CA LEU A 327 4.95 3.94 -17.07
C LEU A 327 5.11 3.06 -18.33
N PRO A 328 6.33 2.87 -18.92
CA PRO A 328 6.49 1.96 -20.05
C PRO A 328 6.09 0.51 -19.73
N THR A 329 6.34 0.03 -18.51
CA THR A 329 5.89 -1.28 -18.05
C THR A 329 4.36 -1.36 -18.00
N LEU A 330 3.68 -0.35 -17.43
CA LEU A 330 2.22 -0.34 -17.36
C LEU A 330 1.56 -0.28 -18.75
N ARG A 331 2.20 0.39 -19.71
CA ARG A 331 1.71 0.47 -21.11
C ARG A 331 1.67 -0.87 -21.84
N GLN A 332 2.38 -1.88 -21.35
CA GLN A 332 2.29 -3.25 -21.90
C GLN A 332 0.93 -3.88 -21.58
N TYR A 333 0.28 -3.45 -20.50
CA TYR A 333 -0.99 -4.01 -20.03
C TYR A 333 -2.19 -3.09 -20.31
N VAL A 334 -1.96 -1.77 -20.42
CA VAL A 334 -3.05 -0.79 -20.56
C VAL A 334 -2.77 0.11 -21.77
N LYS A 335 -3.66 0.05 -22.77
CA LYS A 335 -3.59 0.90 -23.97
C LYS A 335 -4.13 2.30 -23.66
N GLY A 336 -3.49 3.32 -24.20
CA GLY A 336 -4.01 4.71 -24.16
C GLY A 336 -3.67 5.53 -22.90
N ILE A 337 -2.69 5.10 -22.11
CA ILE A 337 -2.18 5.85 -20.94
C ILE A 337 -0.84 6.50 -21.20
#